data_d304d45ffc02466b1abafbdff70a8091
#
_entry.id   d304d45ffc02466b1abafbdff70a8091
#
_cell.length_a   1.000
_cell.length_b   1.000
_cell.length_c   1.000
_cell.angle_alpha   90.00
_cell.angle_beta   90.00
_cell.angle_gamma   90.00
#
_symmetry.space_group_name_H-M   'P 1'
#
loop_
_entity.id
_entity.type
_entity.pdbx_description
1 polymer ?
#
loop_
_entity_poly.entity_id
_entity_poly.type
_entity_poly.pdbx_seq_one_letter_code
_entity_poly.pdbx_strand_id
1 'polypeptide(L)'
;MNPDNTLPPSETADNSVPPSEPQKPLVTIATVTYNAAETLERTLSSVASQDYPRIEHLIIDGCSTDSTLSVVQQYVAENTRTSHPHHIRLISEPDNGLYDAMNKALGNASGDYLVFLNAGDCLHEVSTI
;
A
#
# COMPACT_ATOMS: atom_id res chain seq x y z
N MET A 1 24.68 27.01 -23.12
CA MET A 1 24.00 27.05 -22.84
C MET A 1 23.25 26.81 -22.83
N ASN A 2 23.44 26.68 -22.59
CA ASN A 2 22.62 26.40 -22.23
C ASN A 2 22.16 26.04 -21.89
N PRO A 3 22.49 26.13 -21.85
CA PRO A 3 21.94 25.67 -21.34
C PRO A 3 21.26 25.10 -21.04
N ASP A 4 21.45 25.12 -21.04
CA ASP A 4 20.81 24.62 -20.75
C ASP A 4 20.40 24.10 -20.44
N ASN A 5 20.88 24.21 -20.37
CA ASN A 5 20.47 23.75 -20.01
C ASN A 5 19.96 23.23 -19.66
N THR A 6 20.19 23.19 -19.53
CA THR A 6 19.61 22.77 -19.08
C THR A 6 19.00 22.08 -18.72
N LEU A 7 19.26 21.81 -18.50
CA LEU A 7 18.68 21.21 -18.10
C LEU A 7 18.14 20.83 -17.65
N PRO A 8 18.21 20.67 -17.55
CA PRO A 8 17.60 20.25 -17.09
C PRO A 8 17.12 19.61 -16.51
N PRO A 9 17.19 19.53 -16.24
CA PRO A 9 16.75 18.98 -15.70
C PRO A 9 16.22 18.19 -15.29
N SER A 10 16.34 18.17 -15.22
CA SER A 10 15.94 17.54 -14.95
C SER A 10 15.89 16.81 -14.82
N GLU A 11 16.37 16.67 -14.75
CA GLU A 11 16.32 16.20 -14.67
C GLU A 11 16.17 15.54 -14.28
N THR A 12 16.46 15.66 -13.95
CA THR A 12 16.33 15.23 -13.50
C THR A 12 15.98 14.58 -12.96
N ALA A 13 15.94 14.50 -12.77
CA ALA A 13 15.69 14.08 -12.21
C ALA A 13 15.67 13.38 -11.77
N ASP A 14 15.77 13.14 -11.67
CA ASP A 14 15.88 12.60 -11.36
C ASP A 14 16.31 11.98 -11.06
N ASN A 15 16.64 12.11 -10.86
CA ASN A 15 17.45 11.46 -10.68
C ASN A 15 18.06 11.29 -9.55
N SER A 16 17.73 11.08 -8.75
CA SER A 16 18.10 11.09 -7.38
C SER A 16 18.77 9.81 -6.93
N VAL A 17 18.56 8.75 -7.64
CA VAL A 17 19.15 7.43 -7.35
C VAL A 17 20.37 7.23 -8.23
N PRO A 18 21.55 6.95 -7.65
CA PRO A 18 22.72 6.65 -8.47
C PRO A 18 22.47 5.46 -9.38
N PRO A 19 22.97 5.49 -10.63
CA PRO A 19 22.75 4.36 -11.53
C PRO A 19 23.31 3.04 -11.03
N SER A 20 24.30 3.09 -10.14
CA SER A 20 24.91 1.88 -9.58
C SER A 20 24.06 1.21 -8.51
N GLU A 21 22.99 1.87 -8.06
CA GLU A 21 22.13 1.34 -7.00
C GLU A 21 20.74 1.11 -7.53
N PRO A 22 20.39 -0.12 -7.91
CA PRO A 22 19.05 -0.41 -8.37
C PRO A 22 18.05 -0.19 -7.24
N GLN A 23 16.88 0.33 -7.59
CA GLN A 23 15.83 0.49 -6.61
C GLN A 23 15.26 -0.87 -6.24
N LYS A 24 14.87 -1.00 -4.97
CA LYS A 24 14.16 -2.18 -4.53
C LYS A 24 12.79 -2.24 -5.20
N PRO A 25 12.27 -3.42 -5.49
CA PRO A 25 10.94 -3.52 -6.09
C PRO A 25 9.86 -2.94 -5.18
N LEU A 26 8.82 -2.45 -5.81
CA LEU A 26 7.62 -2.05 -5.11
C LEU A 26 6.77 -3.27 -4.84
N VAL A 27 6.38 -3.47 -3.60
CA VAL A 27 5.51 -4.58 -3.21
C VAL A 27 4.14 -4.03 -2.88
N THR A 28 3.12 -4.53 -3.57
CA THR A 28 1.73 -4.23 -3.22
C THR A 28 1.23 -5.30 -2.28
N ILE A 29 0.76 -4.87 -1.10
CA ILE A 29 0.02 -5.74 -0.20
C ILE A 29 -1.44 -5.40 -0.38
N ALA A 30 -2.25 -6.39 -0.79
CA ALA A 30 -3.67 -6.19 -1.03
C ALA A 30 -4.47 -6.81 0.11
N THR A 31 -5.23 -5.99 0.82
CA THR A 31 -6.10 -6.43 1.91
C THR A 31 -7.54 -6.32 1.46
N VAL A 32 -8.23 -7.45 1.41
CA VAL A 32 -9.66 -7.49 1.13
C VAL A 32 -10.41 -7.48 2.44
N THR A 33 -11.41 -6.63 2.57
CA THR A 33 -12.17 -6.51 3.81
C THR A 33 -13.64 -6.25 3.53
N TYR A 34 -14.49 -6.77 4.42
CA TYR A 34 -15.91 -6.48 4.44
C TYR A 34 -16.42 -6.72 5.86
N ASN A 35 -16.94 -5.66 6.50
CA ASN A 35 -17.48 -5.73 7.86
C ASN A 35 -16.55 -6.47 8.82
N ALA A 36 -15.28 -6.06 8.84
CA ALA A 36 -14.24 -6.75 9.59
C ALA A 36 -13.51 -5.81 10.55
N ALA A 37 -14.23 -4.84 11.12
CA ALA A 37 -13.62 -3.82 11.99
C ALA A 37 -12.82 -4.42 13.14
N GLU A 38 -13.30 -5.53 13.73
CA GLU A 38 -12.65 -6.12 14.90
C GLU A 38 -11.30 -6.76 14.57
N THR A 39 -11.15 -7.29 13.36
CA THR A 39 -9.94 -8.02 12.99
C THR A 39 -9.01 -7.20 12.10
N LEU A 40 -9.54 -6.19 11.43
CA LEU A 40 -8.78 -5.43 10.44
C LEU A 40 -7.63 -4.65 11.08
N GLU A 41 -7.84 -4.11 12.26
CA GLU A 41 -6.82 -3.27 12.92
C GLU A 41 -5.52 -4.05 13.09
N ARG A 42 -5.60 -5.31 13.48
CA ARG A 42 -4.42 -6.14 13.66
C ARG A 42 -3.70 -6.37 12.34
N THR A 43 -4.45 -6.59 11.27
CA THR A 43 -3.87 -6.75 9.93
C THR A 43 -3.14 -5.48 9.52
N LEU A 44 -3.77 -4.32 9.68
CA LEU A 44 -3.18 -3.05 9.30
C LEU A 44 -1.92 -2.75 10.11
N SER A 45 -1.94 -3.05 11.42
CA SER A 45 -0.77 -2.84 12.27
C SER A 45 0.40 -3.71 11.84
N SER A 46 0.13 -4.93 11.40
CA SER A 46 1.20 -5.83 10.97
C SER A 46 1.87 -5.34 9.69
N VAL A 47 1.12 -4.67 8.82
CA VAL A 47 1.70 -4.05 7.62
C VAL A 47 2.46 -2.79 7.99
N ALA A 48 1.88 -1.96 8.87
CA ALA A 48 2.50 -0.71 9.29
C ALA A 48 3.87 -0.93 9.91
N SER A 49 4.08 -2.07 10.55
CA SER A 49 5.34 -2.36 11.24
C SER A 49 6.42 -2.94 10.33
N GLN A 50 6.12 -3.19 9.05
CA GLN A 50 7.12 -3.74 8.12
C GLN A 50 8.21 -2.72 7.84
N ASP A 51 9.45 -3.18 7.81
CA ASP A 51 10.60 -2.31 7.59
C ASP A 51 11.02 -2.20 6.13
N TYR A 52 10.36 -2.92 5.23
CA TYR A 52 10.66 -2.83 3.79
C TYR A 52 10.27 -1.45 3.28
N PRO A 53 11.13 -0.75 2.54
CA PRO A 53 10.93 0.68 2.26
C PRO A 53 9.93 0.99 1.15
N ARG A 54 9.56 0.03 0.32
CA ARG A 54 8.71 0.31 -0.84
C ARG A 54 7.46 -0.57 -0.84
N ILE A 55 6.49 -0.16 -0.03
CA ILE A 55 5.21 -0.87 0.12
C ILE A 55 4.07 0.03 -0.33
N GLU A 56 3.22 -0.51 -1.21
CA GLU A 56 1.89 0.02 -1.48
C GLU A 56 0.89 -0.88 -0.76
N HIS A 57 0.09 -0.30 0.14
CA HIS A 57 -0.96 -1.07 0.80
C HIS A 57 -2.29 -0.72 0.13
N LEU A 58 -2.80 -1.66 -0.65
CA LEU A 58 -4.06 -1.49 -1.38
C LEU A 58 -5.16 -2.19 -0.59
N ILE A 59 -6.14 -1.41 -0.15
CA ILE A 59 -7.26 -1.94 0.65
C ILE A 59 -8.50 -1.94 -0.22
N ILE A 60 -9.09 -3.11 -0.40
CA ILE A 60 -10.31 -3.30 -1.17
C ILE A 60 -11.44 -3.60 -0.21
N ASP A 61 -12.37 -2.66 -0.07
CA ASP A 61 -13.49 -2.79 0.85
C ASP A 61 -14.78 -2.98 0.05
N GLY A 62 -15.59 -3.95 0.47
CA GLY A 62 -16.84 -4.30 -0.21
C GLY A 62 -18.05 -3.50 0.27
N CYS A 63 -17.89 -2.23 0.54
CA CYS A 63 -18.94 -1.35 1.08
C CYS A 63 -19.37 -1.76 2.47
N SER A 64 -18.41 -1.81 3.40
CA SER A 64 -18.68 -2.15 4.79
C SER A 64 -19.70 -1.20 5.40
N THR A 65 -20.57 -1.74 6.23
CA THR A 65 -21.62 -0.98 6.93
C THR A 65 -21.30 -0.80 8.41
N ASP A 66 -20.24 -1.45 8.91
CA ASP A 66 -19.79 -1.28 10.29
C ASP A 66 -18.70 -0.19 10.36
N SER A 67 -17.87 -0.20 11.39
CA SER A 67 -16.81 0.78 11.56
C SER A 67 -15.52 0.47 10.81
N THR A 68 -15.55 -0.48 9.87
CA THR A 68 -14.38 -0.88 9.09
C THR A 68 -13.71 0.32 8.42
N LEU A 69 -14.48 1.17 7.74
CA LEU A 69 -13.90 2.33 7.06
C LEU A 69 -13.29 3.33 8.03
N SER A 70 -13.85 3.46 9.24
CA SER A 70 -13.25 4.32 10.28
C SER A 70 -11.90 3.79 10.70
N VAL A 71 -11.76 2.47 10.82
CA VAL A 71 -10.47 1.85 11.14
C VAL A 71 -9.44 2.14 10.05
N VAL A 72 -9.84 2.07 8.79
CA VAL A 72 -8.94 2.39 7.67
C VAL A 72 -8.54 3.86 7.71
N GLN A 73 -9.47 4.75 7.97
CA GLN A 73 -9.19 6.19 8.02
C GLN A 73 -8.18 6.50 9.11
N GLN A 74 -8.32 5.88 10.27
CA GLN A 74 -7.35 6.04 11.35
C GLN A 74 -5.98 5.52 10.97
N TYR A 75 -5.93 4.39 10.30
CA TYR A 75 -4.69 3.80 9.81
C TYR A 75 -3.97 4.76 8.84
N VAL A 76 -4.72 5.34 7.90
CA VAL A 76 -4.14 6.30 6.96
C VAL A 76 -3.60 7.53 7.70
N ALA A 77 -4.36 8.03 8.67
CA ALA A 77 -3.93 9.20 9.44
C ALA A 77 -2.65 8.92 10.23
N GLU A 78 -2.56 7.74 10.84
CA GLU A 78 -1.36 7.37 11.60
C GLU A 78 -0.17 7.16 10.70
N ASN A 79 -0.40 6.64 9.49
CA ASN A 79 0.67 6.43 8.52
C ASN A 79 1.36 7.74 8.14
N THR A 80 0.61 8.84 8.05
CA THR A 80 1.22 10.13 7.68
C THR A 80 2.13 10.68 8.75
N ARG A 81 2.07 10.15 9.98
CA ARG A 81 2.89 10.61 11.10
C ARG A 81 4.18 9.85 11.26
N THR A 82 4.38 8.79 10.50
CA THR A 82 5.60 8.01 10.58
C THR A 82 6.71 8.66 9.78
N SER A 83 7.95 8.32 10.06
CA SER A 83 9.09 8.85 9.33
C SER A 83 9.22 8.22 7.93
N HIS A 84 8.64 7.03 7.73
CA HIS A 84 8.71 6.31 6.45
C HIS A 84 7.32 5.79 6.10
N PRO A 85 6.38 6.66 5.69
CA PRO A 85 5.02 6.23 5.41
C PRO A 85 4.95 5.33 4.19
N HIS A 86 4.10 4.33 4.28
CA HIS A 86 3.75 3.50 3.13
C HIS A 86 2.75 4.25 2.25
N HIS A 87 2.67 3.85 1.00
CA HIS A 87 1.65 4.37 0.09
C HIS A 87 0.37 3.57 0.30
N ILE A 88 -0.68 4.22 0.78
CA ILE A 88 -1.95 3.57 1.09
C ILE A 88 -3.02 4.02 0.11
N ARG A 89 -3.74 3.05 -0.46
CA ARG A 89 -4.87 3.32 -1.35
C ARG A 89 -6.06 2.52 -0.88
N LEU A 90 -7.23 3.17 -0.86
CA LEU A 90 -8.48 2.53 -0.48
C LEU A 90 -9.45 2.57 -1.66
N ILE A 91 -10.01 1.42 -2.00
CA ILE A 91 -11.11 1.31 -2.93
C ILE A 91 -12.27 0.68 -2.17
N SER A 92 -13.37 1.43 -2.02
CA SER A 92 -14.55 0.92 -1.33
C SER A 92 -15.72 0.97 -2.31
N GLU A 93 -16.18 -0.21 -2.72
CA GLU A 93 -17.31 -0.34 -3.64
C GLU A 93 -17.87 -1.75 -3.52
N PRO A 94 -19.15 -1.95 -3.93
CA PRO A 94 -19.73 -3.28 -3.87
C PRO A 94 -18.94 -4.28 -4.68
N ASP A 95 -18.84 -5.51 -4.18
CA ASP A 95 -18.21 -6.59 -4.92
C ASP A 95 -19.09 -7.83 -4.85
N ASN A 96 -18.78 -8.82 -5.67
CA ASN A 96 -19.52 -10.08 -5.75
C ASN A 96 -18.78 -11.20 -5.03
N GLY A 97 -18.10 -10.87 -3.94
CA GLY A 97 -17.40 -11.82 -3.12
C GLY A 97 -15.89 -11.70 -3.26
N LEU A 98 -15.20 -12.65 -2.62
CA LEU A 98 -13.74 -12.58 -2.48
C LEU A 98 -13.03 -12.53 -3.83
N TYR A 99 -13.45 -13.36 -4.78
CA TYR A 99 -12.75 -13.40 -6.07
C TYR A 99 -12.89 -12.09 -6.83
N ASP A 100 -14.07 -11.46 -6.75
CA ASP A 100 -14.26 -10.16 -7.39
C ASP A 100 -13.35 -9.10 -6.76
N ALA A 101 -13.27 -9.09 -5.43
CA ALA A 101 -12.41 -8.17 -4.71
C ALA A 101 -10.93 -8.40 -5.06
N MET A 102 -10.51 -9.66 -5.17
CA MET A 102 -9.14 -9.98 -5.56
C MET A 102 -8.83 -9.53 -6.99
N ASN A 103 -9.80 -9.66 -7.90
CA ASN A 103 -9.64 -9.18 -9.26
C ASN A 103 -9.50 -7.66 -9.30
N LYS A 104 -10.23 -6.94 -8.45
CA LYS A 104 -10.06 -5.49 -8.33
C LYS A 104 -8.66 -5.15 -7.88
N ALA A 105 -8.11 -5.90 -6.93
CA ALA A 105 -6.75 -5.69 -6.47
C ALA A 105 -5.76 -5.90 -7.59
N LEU A 106 -5.92 -6.98 -8.36
CA LEU A 106 -5.03 -7.27 -9.48
C LEU A 106 -5.03 -6.14 -10.51
N GLY A 107 -6.22 -5.57 -10.79
CA GLY A 107 -6.35 -4.49 -11.76
C GLY A 107 -5.82 -3.15 -11.28
N ASN A 108 -5.63 -2.98 -9.98
CA ASN A 108 -5.24 -1.70 -9.39
C ASN A 108 -3.85 -1.71 -8.75
N ALA A 109 -3.23 -2.88 -8.59
CA ALA A 109 -1.91 -2.96 -7.97
C ALA A 109 -0.86 -2.29 -8.86
N SER A 110 0.00 -1.49 -8.25
CA SER A 110 1.08 -0.80 -8.94
C SER A 110 2.43 -1.47 -8.73
N GLY A 111 2.51 -2.41 -7.79
CA GLY A 111 3.78 -3.01 -7.42
C GLY A 111 4.30 -4.02 -8.42
N ASP A 112 5.58 -4.31 -8.29
CA ASP A 112 6.24 -5.37 -9.06
C ASP A 112 5.82 -6.75 -8.57
N TYR A 113 5.44 -6.84 -7.29
CA TYR A 113 4.94 -8.06 -6.65
C TYR A 113 3.64 -7.73 -5.92
N LEU A 114 2.76 -8.71 -5.87
CA LEU A 114 1.47 -8.57 -5.20
C LEU A 114 1.31 -9.69 -4.17
N VAL A 115 1.05 -9.31 -2.93
CA VAL A 115 0.81 -10.22 -1.81
C VAL A 115 -0.59 -9.97 -1.29
N PHE A 116 -1.39 -11.02 -1.15
CA PHE A 116 -2.71 -10.90 -0.55
C PHE A 116 -2.63 -11.15 0.96
N LEU A 117 -3.24 -10.25 1.72
CA LEU A 117 -3.30 -10.34 3.17
C LEU A 117 -4.70 -9.89 3.59
N ASN A 118 -5.61 -10.85 3.76
CA ASN A 118 -7.00 -10.52 4.04
C ASN A 118 -7.19 -10.05 5.49
N ALA A 119 -8.31 -9.38 5.74
CA ALA A 119 -8.63 -8.91 7.09
C ALA A 119 -8.62 -10.09 8.06
N GLY A 120 -7.91 -9.93 9.17
CA GLY A 120 -7.71 -10.99 10.15
C GLY A 120 -6.36 -11.69 10.04
N ASP A 121 -5.72 -11.61 8.87
CA ASP A 121 -4.37 -12.16 8.70
C ASP A 121 -3.32 -11.14 9.15
N CYS A 122 -2.17 -11.63 9.56
CA CYS A 122 -1.08 -10.78 10.02
C CYS A 122 0.25 -11.23 9.44
N LEU A 123 1.10 -10.26 9.16
CA LEU A 123 2.53 -10.53 8.95
C LEU A 123 3.17 -10.66 10.32
N HIS A 124 3.90 -11.76 10.53
CA HIS A 124 4.35 -12.11 11.89
C HIS A 124 5.59 -11.38 12.34
N GLU A 125 6.40 -10.89 11.40
CA GLU A 125 7.66 -10.23 11.73
C GLU A 125 7.79 -8.95 10.91
N VAL A 126 8.56 -7.98 11.44
CA VAL A 126 8.74 -6.70 10.76
C VAL A 126 9.52 -6.82 9.47
N SER A 127 10.20 -7.93 9.26
CA SER A 127 11.02 -8.17 8.07
C SER A 127 10.46 -9.29 7.21
N THR A 128 9.14 -9.56 7.28
CA THR A 128 8.51 -10.62 6.49
C THR A 128 8.59 -10.32 4.99
N ILE A 129 8.44 -9.05 4.61
CA ILE A 129 8.57 -8.62 3.22
C ILE A 129 10.07 -8.57 2.85
#